data_670e6b45d631ac499bee9f0ecd9f968c
#
_entry.id   670e6b45d631ac499bee9f0ecd9f968c
#
_cell.length_a   1.000
_cell.length_b   1.000
_cell.length_c   1.000
_cell.angle_alpha   90.00
_cell.angle_beta   90.00
_cell.angle_gamma   90.00
#
_symmetry.space_group_name_H-M   'P 1'
#
loop_
_entity.id
_entity.type
_entity.pdbx_description
1 polymer ?
#
loop_
_entity_poly.entity_id
_entity_poly.type
_entity_poly.pdbx_seq_one_letter_code
_entity_poly.pdbx_strand_id
1 'polypeptide(L)'
;MTYTIHHGNCLDILPTLPAQSVDAVITDPPYGTTACKWDSVIPLDAMWRELKRVIKPNGAIVLFAAQPFTSALVMSNLEQFKYEWVWRKSKPNGWQHAKNKPMKANEDILVFSPAPMGHAARLGDARMKYFPQGVHSAGNSTVKPYWHGRTMGARPNQVGREYEAFTGFPSNVLEYANITGSNAIHPTQKPAELLRYLVRTYTNAGETVLDFTMGSGTTGVACAMEGRNFIGIELDAGYYDIARRRIESVQPSLLAEAAD
;
A
#
# COMPACT_ATOMS: atom_id res chain seq x y z
N MET A 1 -6.73 15.78 10.66
CA MET A 1 -5.73 15.41 9.65
C MET A 1 -4.83 16.59 9.38
N THR A 2 -3.50 16.39 9.35
CA THR A 2 -2.53 17.36 8.82
C THR A 2 -1.94 16.79 7.52
N TYR A 3 -1.64 17.66 6.55
CA TYR A 3 -0.91 17.24 5.36
C TYR A 3 0.17 18.24 5.01
N THR A 4 1.26 17.73 4.46
CA THR A 4 2.35 18.53 3.92
C THR A 4 2.69 17.99 2.55
N ILE A 5 2.72 18.84 1.54
CA ILE A 5 3.12 18.44 0.19
C ILE A 5 4.29 19.28 -0.28
N HIS A 6 5.22 18.63 -0.98
CA HIS A 6 6.45 19.24 -1.45
C HIS A 6 6.51 19.15 -2.97
N HIS A 7 6.87 20.27 -3.62
CA HIS A 7 7.18 20.31 -5.04
C HIS A 7 8.68 20.13 -5.23
N GLY A 8 9.11 19.07 -5.90
CA GLY A 8 10.52 18.83 -6.19
C GLY A 8 10.89 17.35 -6.34
N ASN A 9 12.18 17.09 -6.51
CA ASN A 9 12.69 15.73 -6.62
C ASN A 9 12.64 15.03 -5.25
N CYS A 10 12.06 13.82 -5.22
CA CYS A 10 11.93 13.06 -3.98
C CYS A 10 13.30 12.74 -3.34
N LEU A 11 14.36 12.53 -4.11
CA LEU A 11 15.70 12.27 -3.57
C LEU A 11 16.33 13.48 -2.88
N ASP A 12 15.88 14.69 -3.18
CA ASP A 12 16.33 15.90 -2.50
C ASP A 12 15.49 16.21 -1.25
N ILE A 13 14.22 15.80 -1.27
CA ILE A 13 13.27 16.10 -0.19
C ILE A 13 13.27 15.03 0.89
N LEU A 14 13.31 13.74 0.51
CA LEU A 14 13.32 12.62 1.48
C LEU A 14 14.38 12.80 2.58
N PRO A 15 15.64 13.21 2.31
CA PRO A 15 16.66 13.44 3.33
C PRO A 15 16.28 14.48 4.39
N THR A 16 15.38 15.42 4.07
CA THR A 16 14.93 16.49 4.99
C THR A 16 13.86 16.01 5.98
N LEU A 17 13.20 14.88 5.71
CA LEU A 17 12.19 14.32 6.59
C LEU A 17 12.87 13.72 7.83
N PRO A 18 12.27 13.84 9.03
CA PRO A 18 12.81 13.23 10.24
C PRO A 18 12.89 11.70 10.13
N ALA A 19 13.91 11.09 10.73
CA ALA A 19 14.00 9.64 10.83
C ALA A 19 12.82 9.08 11.64
N GLN A 20 12.32 7.90 11.25
CA GLN A 20 11.22 7.19 11.92
C GLN A 20 9.96 8.06 12.15
N SER A 21 9.65 8.95 11.20
CA SER A 21 8.50 9.86 11.25
C SER A 21 7.27 9.33 10.51
N VAL A 22 7.43 8.30 9.67
CA VAL A 22 6.41 7.79 8.76
C VAL A 22 5.92 6.43 9.24
N ASP A 23 4.60 6.25 9.34
CA ASP A 23 3.97 4.98 9.74
C ASP A 23 3.81 4.02 8.57
N ALA A 24 3.51 4.53 7.38
CA ALA A 24 3.49 3.75 6.15
C ALA A 24 3.95 4.58 4.95
N VAL A 25 4.61 3.94 4.00
CA VAL A 25 4.85 4.47 2.66
C VAL A 25 3.88 3.77 1.73
N ILE A 26 3.09 4.52 0.94
CA ILE A 26 2.17 3.97 -0.07
C ILE A 26 2.33 4.82 -1.33
N THR A 27 2.95 4.27 -2.37
CA THR A 27 3.35 5.04 -3.55
C THR A 27 3.39 4.20 -4.82
N ASP A 28 3.27 4.87 -5.95
CA ASP A 28 3.39 4.33 -7.32
C ASP A 28 4.63 4.95 -7.98
N PRO A 29 5.83 4.37 -7.77
CA PRO A 29 7.05 4.93 -8.35
C PRO A 29 7.07 4.77 -9.86
N PRO A 30 7.86 5.56 -10.61
CA PRO A 30 8.02 5.38 -12.05
C PRO A 30 8.74 4.06 -12.37
N TYR A 31 8.20 3.31 -13.36
CA TYR A 31 8.72 1.98 -13.74
C TYR A 31 9.73 2.00 -14.89
N GLY A 32 9.89 3.14 -15.60
CA GLY A 32 10.72 3.24 -16.80
C GLY A 32 10.16 2.46 -18.00
N THR A 33 8.84 2.28 -18.06
CA THR A 33 8.18 1.45 -19.08
C THR A 33 7.34 2.24 -20.08
N THR A 34 7.21 3.55 -19.89
CA THR A 34 6.45 4.45 -20.76
C THR A 34 7.35 5.50 -21.42
N ALA A 35 6.84 6.17 -22.45
CA ALA A 35 7.52 7.28 -23.10
C ALA A 35 7.36 8.62 -22.36
N CYS A 36 6.75 8.62 -21.19
CA CYS A 36 6.54 9.83 -20.40
C CYS A 36 7.87 10.32 -19.81
N LYS A 37 8.12 11.63 -19.88
CA LYS A 37 9.38 12.24 -19.39
C LYS A 37 9.65 11.99 -17.90
N TRP A 38 8.58 11.85 -17.10
CA TRP A 38 8.65 11.58 -15.67
C TRP A 38 8.83 10.08 -15.32
N ASP A 39 8.65 9.18 -16.29
CA ASP A 39 8.76 7.72 -16.05
C ASP A 39 10.22 7.26 -16.14
N SER A 40 11.09 7.87 -15.34
CA SER A 40 12.47 7.46 -15.16
C SER A 40 12.64 6.75 -13.81
N VAL A 41 13.17 5.54 -13.84
CA VAL A 41 13.36 4.74 -12.61
C VAL A 41 14.24 5.51 -11.63
N ILE A 42 13.73 5.68 -10.42
CA ILE A 42 14.48 6.28 -9.30
C ILE A 42 15.63 5.33 -8.92
N PRO A 43 16.86 5.82 -8.71
CA PRO A 43 17.97 5.00 -8.23
C PRO A 43 17.59 4.25 -6.96
N LEU A 44 17.43 2.91 -7.04
CA LEU A 44 16.85 2.09 -5.98
C LEU A 44 17.66 2.16 -4.68
N ASP A 45 18.99 2.19 -4.75
CA ASP A 45 19.84 2.28 -3.55
C ASP A 45 19.62 3.58 -2.78
N ALA A 46 19.52 4.71 -3.50
CA ALA A 46 19.23 6.02 -2.89
C ALA A 46 17.81 6.04 -2.30
N MET A 47 16.83 5.53 -3.03
CA MET A 47 15.45 5.40 -2.57
C MET A 47 15.37 4.56 -1.28
N TRP A 48 15.94 3.35 -1.28
CA TRP A 48 15.88 2.45 -0.11
C TRP A 48 16.61 3.01 1.11
N ARG A 49 17.74 3.70 0.92
CA ARG A 49 18.46 4.36 2.02
C ARG A 49 17.54 5.32 2.78
N GLU A 50 16.82 6.18 2.06
CA GLU A 50 15.95 7.15 2.68
C GLU A 50 14.64 6.52 3.22
N LEU A 51 14.02 5.59 2.50
CA LEU A 51 12.82 4.91 2.97
C LEU A 51 13.08 4.12 4.26
N LYS A 52 14.22 3.41 4.35
CA LYS A 52 14.63 2.70 5.57
C LYS A 52 14.88 3.65 6.76
N ARG A 53 15.29 4.88 6.49
CA ARG A 53 15.55 5.89 7.52
C ARG A 53 14.25 6.51 8.05
N VAL A 54 13.31 6.85 7.16
CA VAL A 54 12.10 7.60 7.53
C VAL A 54 10.99 6.71 8.06
N ILE A 55 10.95 5.42 7.68
CA ILE A 55 9.92 4.49 8.13
C ILE A 55 10.11 4.13 9.60
N LYS A 56 9.02 4.04 10.36
CA LYS A 56 9.04 3.52 11.75
C LYS A 56 9.40 2.04 11.77
N PRO A 57 9.94 1.52 12.89
CA PRO A 57 10.40 0.12 12.98
C PRO A 57 9.36 -0.93 12.61
N ASN A 58 8.07 -0.66 12.85
CA ASN A 58 6.96 -1.55 12.54
C ASN A 58 6.12 -1.11 11.33
N GLY A 59 6.57 -0.08 10.61
CA GLY A 59 5.88 0.48 9.45
C GLY A 59 5.97 -0.42 8.23
N ALA A 60 5.04 -0.23 7.29
CA ALA A 60 5.00 -0.91 6.00
C ALA A 60 5.39 0.03 4.87
N ILE A 61 6.13 -0.49 3.88
CA ILE A 61 6.44 0.20 2.62
C ILE A 61 5.71 -0.57 1.51
N VAL A 62 4.73 0.08 0.90
CA VAL A 62 3.79 -0.50 -0.08
C VAL A 62 4.02 0.19 -1.41
N LEU A 63 4.58 -0.54 -2.37
CA LEU A 63 5.00 -0.01 -3.67
C LEU A 63 4.23 -0.70 -4.79
N PHE A 64 3.55 0.09 -5.63
CA PHE A 64 3.00 -0.43 -6.87
C PHE A 64 4.13 -0.80 -7.82
N ALA A 65 3.93 -1.84 -8.60
CA ALA A 65 4.91 -2.34 -9.55
C ALA A 65 4.26 -3.10 -10.71
N ALA A 66 5.05 -3.29 -11.75
CA ALA A 66 4.72 -4.14 -12.87
C ALA A 66 6.00 -4.74 -13.48
N GLN A 67 5.91 -5.98 -13.98
CA GLN A 67 7.07 -6.59 -14.64
C GLN A 67 7.57 -5.77 -15.84
N PRO A 68 8.92 -5.66 -16.03
CA PRO A 68 10.01 -6.31 -15.29
C PRO A 68 10.43 -5.57 -14.01
N PHE A 69 9.91 -4.36 -13.74
CA PHE A 69 10.24 -3.53 -12.59
C PHE A 69 9.95 -4.24 -11.26
N THR A 70 8.85 -5.03 -11.17
CA THR A 70 8.52 -5.86 -10.01
C THR A 70 9.72 -6.71 -9.56
N SER A 71 10.33 -7.44 -10.49
CA SER A 71 11.48 -8.31 -10.16
C SER A 71 12.69 -7.52 -9.70
N ALA A 72 13.01 -6.41 -10.36
CA ALA A 72 14.12 -5.53 -9.98
C ALA A 72 13.91 -4.95 -8.57
N LEU A 73 12.70 -4.50 -8.28
CA LEU A 73 12.34 -3.89 -6.99
C LEU A 73 12.42 -4.90 -5.85
N VAL A 74 11.91 -6.13 -6.03
CA VAL A 74 12.01 -7.20 -5.02
C VAL A 74 13.48 -7.55 -4.77
N MET A 75 14.26 -7.76 -5.82
CA MET A 75 15.68 -8.14 -5.69
C MET A 75 16.53 -7.03 -5.05
N SER A 76 16.16 -5.76 -5.20
CA SER A 76 16.88 -4.64 -4.60
C SER A 76 16.74 -4.54 -3.08
N ASN A 77 15.74 -5.21 -2.48
CA ASN A 77 15.53 -5.22 -1.02
C ASN A 77 14.86 -6.52 -0.53
N LEU A 78 15.41 -7.66 -0.93
CA LEU A 78 14.87 -8.99 -0.62
C LEU A 78 14.74 -9.24 0.90
N GLU A 79 15.64 -8.69 1.69
CA GLU A 79 15.65 -8.83 3.15
C GLU A 79 14.36 -8.30 3.80
N GLN A 80 13.85 -7.16 3.32
CA GLN A 80 12.64 -6.53 3.86
C GLN A 80 11.37 -6.91 3.11
N PHE A 81 11.46 -7.62 1.98
CA PHE A 81 10.28 -8.09 1.25
C PHE A 81 9.45 -9.04 2.12
N LYS A 82 8.13 -8.85 2.12
CA LYS A 82 7.19 -9.66 2.92
C LYS A 82 6.25 -10.48 2.05
N TYR A 83 5.48 -9.83 1.20
CA TYR A 83 4.53 -10.44 0.28
C TYR A 83 4.06 -9.43 -0.76
N GLU A 84 3.27 -9.88 -1.72
CA GLU A 84 2.58 -9.04 -2.69
C GLU A 84 1.06 -9.16 -2.57
N TRP A 85 0.40 -8.07 -2.95
CA TRP A 85 -0.98 -8.08 -3.41
C TRP A 85 -1.00 -8.01 -4.93
N VAL A 86 -2.01 -8.59 -5.53
CA VAL A 86 -2.29 -8.48 -6.97
C VAL A 86 -3.54 -7.62 -7.14
N TRP A 87 -3.38 -6.40 -7.67
CA TRP A 87 -4.54 -5.62 -8.06
C TRP A 87 -5.04 -6.08 -9.42
N ARG A 88 -6.22 -6.73 -9.44
CA ARG A 88 -6.93 -7.12 -10.66
C ARG A 88 -7.78 -5.97 -11.15
N LYS A 89 -7.49 -5.52 -12.37
CA LYS A 89 -8.18 -4.44 -13.06
C LYS A 89 -9.49 -4.93 -13.68
N SER A 90 -10.51 -4.09 -13.70
CA SER A 90 -11.77 -4.41 -14.40
C SER A 90 -11.61 -4.45 -15.93
N LYS A 91 -10.66 -3.66 -16.47
CA LYS A 91 -10.35 -3.61 -17.91
C LYS A 91 -8.85 -3.86 -18.12
N PRO A 92 -8.47 -4.92 -18.87
CA PRO A 92 -7.07 -5.14 -19.23
C PRO A 92 -6.53 -4.02 -20.12
N ASN A 93 -5.22 -3.74 -19.97
CA ASN A 93 -4.50 -2.74 -20.78
C ASN A 93 -3.65 -3.42 -21.87
N GLY A 94 -3.26 -2.65 -22.91
CA GLY A 94 -2.32 -3.10 -23.92
C GLY A 94 -2.98 -3.76 -25.14
N TRP A 95 -4.21 -3.39 -25.48
CA TRP A 95 -4.96 -3.90 -26.62
C TRP A 95 -4.21 -3.73 -27.96
N GLN A 96 -3.36 -2.68 -28.10
CA GLN A 96 -2.53 -2.45 -29.29
C GLN A 96 -1.58 -3.61 -29.58
N HIS A 97 -1.19 -4.35 -28.54
CA HIS A 97 -0.27 -5.48 -28.61
C HIS A 97 -0.96 -6.84 -28.44
N ALA A 98 -2.28 -6.89 -28.41
CA ALA A 98 -3.05 -8.10 -28.11
C ALA A 98 -2.82 -9.26 -29.10
N LYS A 99 -2.34 -8.96 -30.31
CA LYS A 99 -1.92 -9.97 -31.30
C LYS A 99 -0.54 -10.58 -31.01
N ASN A 100 0.29 -9.93 -30.18
CA ASN A 100 1.68 -10.30 -29.96
C ASN A 100 1.92 -10.84 -28.54
N LYS A 101 1.09 -10.43 -27.56
CA LYS A 101 1.20 -10.82 -26.15
C LYS A 101 -0.14 -10.67 -25.45
N PRO A 102 -0.37 -11.38 -24.31
CA PRO A 102 -1.57 -11.21 -23.51
C PRO A 102 -1.76 -9.76 -23.05
N MET A 103 -3.01 -9.32 -22.97
CA MET A 103 -3.38 -8.06 -22.36
C MET A 103 -3.13 -8.12 -20.84
N LYS A 104 -2.66 -7.01 -20.26
CA LYS A 104 -2.32 -6.93 -18.86
C LYS A 104 -3.55 -6.60 -18.01
N ALA A 105 -3.99 -7.56 -17.19
CA ALA A 105 -5.17 -7.45 -16.33
C ALA A 105 -4.85 -7.12 -14.88
N ASN A 106 -3.57 -7.09 -14.47
CA ASN A 106 -3.16 -6.87 -13.09
C ASN A 106 -1.97 -5.92 -12.97
N GLU A 107 -1.79 -5.39 -11.76
CA GLU A 107 -0.55 -4.79 -11.26
C GLU A 107 -0.20 -5.42 -9.92
N ASP A 108 1.09 -5.47 -9.61
CA ASP A 108 1.60 -5.97 -8.36
C ASP A 108 1.66 -4.82 -7.34
N ILE A 109 1.42 -5.12 -6.06
CA ILE A 109 1.59 -4.19 -4.96
C ILE A 109 2.50 -4.89 -3.95
N LEU A 110 3.75 -4.49 -3.92
CA LEU A 110 4.80 -5.12 -3.14
C LEU A 110 4.87 -4.54 -1.74
N VAL A 111 4.96 -5.39 -0.74
CA VAL A 111 5.00 -5.00 0.67
C VAL A 111 6.36 -5.33 1.27
N PHE A 112 7.00 -4.31 1.82
CA PHE A 112 8.27 -4.41 2.54
C PHE A 112 8.11 -3.86 3.96
N SER A 113 8.94 -4.31 4.89
CA SER A 113 8.99 -3.78 6.25
C SER A 113 10.30 -4.15 6.92
N PRO A 114 10.88 -3.31 7.78
CA PRO A 114 11.96 -3.71 8.66
C PRO A 114 11.50 -4.72 9.73
N ALA A 115 10.21 -4.70 10.10
CA ALA A 115 9.64 -5.56 11.11
C ALA A 115 9.41 -7.00 10.63
N PRO A 116 9.45 -8.00 11.51
CA PRO A 116 9.05 -9.37 11.19
C PRO A 116 7.53 -9.47 11.00
N MET A 117 7.11 -10.45 10.17
CA MET A 117 5.73 -10.94 10.15
C MET A 117 5.57 -12.08 11.17
N GLY A 118 4.44 -12.11 11.89
CA GLY A 118 4.15 -13.20 12.80
C GLY A 118 2.99 -12.92 13.74
N HIS A 119 2.70 -13.90 14.61
CA HIS A 119 1.58 -13.79 15.53
C HIS A 119 1.81 -12.73 16.60
N ALA A 120 0.77 -11.92 16.89
CA ALA A 120 0.78 -10.89 17.92
C ALA A 120 1.18 -11.42 19.30
N ALA A 121 0.71 -12.63 19.65
CA ALA A 121 1.05 -13.29 20.90
C ALA A 121 2.56 -13.52 21.11
N ARG A 122 3.34 -13.60 20.01
CA ARG A 122 4.79 -13.80 20.05
C ARG A 122 5.60 -12.51 19.90
N LEU A 123 5.14 -11.61 19.03
CA LEU A 123 5.91 -10.44 18.60
C LEU A 123 5.38 -9.11 19.18
N GLY A 124 4.12 -9.09 19.64
CA GLY A 124 3.50 -7.86 20.12
C GLY A 124 3.59 -6.74 19.08
N ASP A 125 3.96 -5.55 19.51
CA ASP A 125 4.10 -4.36 18.68
C ASP A 125 5.38 -4.34 17.82
N ALA A 126 6.29 -5.29 18.02
CA ALA A 126 7.48 -5.43 17.18
C ALA A 126 7.18 -6.01 15.78
N ARG A 127 5.96 -6.53 15.55
CA ARG A 127 5.53 -7.02 14.25
C ARG A 127 5.18 -5.88 13.31
N MET A 128 5.29 -6.14 12.00
CA MET A 128 4.76 -5.24 10.97
C MET A 128 3.27 -4.96 11.22
N LYS A 129 2.87 -3.68 11.12
CA LYS A 129 1.47 -3.28 11.16
C LYS A 129 0.70 -3.91 9.99
N TYR A 130 -0.37 -4.60 10.32
CA TYR A 130 -1.30 -5.17 9.35
C TYR A 130 -2.68 -5.31 10.01
N PHE A 131 -3.66 -4.61 9.46
CA PHE A 131 -5.04 -4.61 9.91
C PHE A 131 -5.92 -5.20 8.80
N PRO A 132 -6.20 -6.54 8.84
CA PRO A 132 -6.97 -7.19 7.79
C PRO A 132 -8.38 -6.60 7.71
N GLN A 133 -8.79 -6.19 6.52
CA GLN A 133 -10.09 -5.60 6.27
C GLN A 133 -11.12 -6.70 5.98
N GLY A 134 -12.40 -6.48 6.40
CA GLY A 134 -13.50 -7.42 6.16
C GLY A 134 -13.61 -8.58 7.15
N VAL A 135 -12.74 -8.63 8.16
CA VAL A 135 -12.76 -9.68 9.17
C VAL A 135 -13.92 -9.45 10.16
N HIS A 136 -14.67 -10.50 10.41
CA HIS A 136 -15.78 -10.48 11.39
C HIS A 136 -15.83 -11.79 12.17
N SER A 137 -16.48 -11.77 13.35
CA SER A 137 -16.66 -12.97 14.18
C SER A 137 -17.55 -13.99 13.47
N ALA A 138 -17.15 -15.25 13.52
CA ALA A 138 -17.92 -16.41 13.06
C ALA A 138 -18.51 -17.19 14.25
N GLY A 139 -18.48 -16.62 15.46
CA GLY A 139 -18.91 -17.28 16.70
C GLY A 139 -17.84 -18.19 17.31
N ASN A 140 -18.23 -18.91 18.37
CA ASN A 140 -17.31 -19.81 19.06
C ASN A 140 -17.07 -21.08 18.25
N SER A 141 -15.85 -21.56 18.26
CA SER A 141 -15.41 -22.79 17.62
C SER A 141 -14.45 -23.54 18.54
N THR A 142 -14.23 -24.82 18.23
CA THR A 142 -13.32 -25.69 18.99
C THR A 142 -12.17 -26.12 18.11
N VAL A 143 -10.96 -26.12 18.67
CA VAL A 143 -9.77 -26.63 17.95
C VAL A 143 -9.96 -28.13 17.66
N LYS A 144 -10.11 -28.47 16.37
CA LYS A 144 -10.22 -29.84 15.90
C LYS A 144 -8.84 -30.51 15.78
N PRO A 145 -8.75 -31.84 15.92
CA PRO A 145 -7.53 -32.55 15.62
C PRO A 145 -7.10 -32.27 14.17
N TYR A 146 -5.85 -31.89 13.99
CA TYR A 146 -5.32 -31.54 12.66
C TYR A 146 -4.65 -32.76 12.03
N TRP A 147 -5.23 -33.32 10.97
CA TRP A 147 -4.75 -34.54 10.31
C TRP A 147 -3.51 -34.35 9.41
N HIS A 148 -3.16 -33.14 9.06
CA HIS A 148 -2.06 -32.83 8.13
C HIS A 148 -0.78 -32.33 8.84
N GLY A 149 -0.40 -32.96 9.95
CA GLY A 149 0.79 -32.59 10.75
C GLY A 149 2.14 -32.63 10.03
N ARG A 150 2.20 -33.06 8.76
CA ARG A 150 3.45 -33.14 7.99
C ARG A 150 3.90 -31.79 7.42
N THR A 151 3.00 -30.84 7.19
CA THR A 151 3.32 -29.57 6.55
C THR A 151 3.40 -28.38 7.51
N MET A 152 2.63 -28.39 8.60
CA MET A 152 2.55 -27.25 9.53
C MET A 152 2.83 -27.60 11.00
N GLY A 153 3.21 -28.82 11.31
CA GLY A 153 3.43 -29.31 12.66
C GLY A 153 2.13 -29.62 13.42
N ALA A 154 2.19 -30.58 14.36
CA ALA A 154 1.07 -30.93 15.22
C ALA A 154 0.87 -29.87 16.33
N ARG A 155 -0.39 -29.58 16.66
CA ARG A 155 -0.79 -28.73 17.80
C ARG A 155 -1.54 -29.58 18.85
N PRO A 156 -0.94 -30.64 19.40
CA PRO A 156 -1.65 -31.60 20.24
C PRO A 156 -2.23 -31.00 21.51
N ASN A 157 -1.58 -29.96 22.08
CA ASN A 157 -1.98 -29.35 23.36
C ASN A 157 -3.12 -28.33 23.25
N GLN A 158 -3.68 -28.12 22.06
CA GLN A 158 -4.76 -27.13 21.86
C GLN A 158 -6.07 -27.79 21.42
N VAL A 159 -6.08 -29.09 21.14
CA VAL A 159 -7.29 -29.82 20.73
C VAL A 159 -8.35 -29.76 21.82
N GLY A 160 -9.59 -29.43 21.43
CA GLY A 160 -10.72 -29.26 22.36
C GLY A 160 -10.82 -27.87 23.01
N ARG A 161 -9.81 -26.99 22.85
CA ARG A 161 -9.89 -25.62 23.34
C ARG A 161 -10.91 -24.80 22.54
N GLU A 162 -11.81 -24.15 23.25
CA GLU A 162 -12.73 -23.17 22.65
C GLU A 162 -12.00 -21.85 22.32
N TYR A 163 -12.37 -21.25 21.21
CA TYR A 163 -11.87 -19.95 20.78
C TYR A 163 -12.93 -19.23 19.96
N GLU A 164 -12.88 -17.90 19.95
CA GLU A 164 -13.67 -17.11 19.02
C GLU A 164 -13.08 -17.25 17.62
N ALA A 165 -13.86 -17.73 16.68
CA ALA A 165 -13.48 -17.88 15.29
C ALA A 165 -13.75 -16.60 14.51
N PHE A 166 -12.86 -16.24 13.61
CA PHE A 166 -13.01 -15.12 12.70
C PHE A 166 -12.99 -15.60 11.25
N THR A 167 -13.75 -14.95 10.40
CA THR A 167 -13.82 -15.20 8.95
C THR A 167 -13.74 -13.89 8.19
N GLY A 168 -13.73 -13.94 6.85
CA GLY A 168 -13.62 -12.74 6.00
C GLY A 168 -12.20 -12.23 5.87
N PHE A 169 -11.18 -13.03 6.19
CA PHE A 169 -9.79 -12.65 5.93
C PHE A 169 -9.56 -12.43 4.42
N PRO A 170 -8.90 -11.34 4.03
CA PRO A 170 -8.68 -11.03 2.62
C PRO A 170 -7.73 -12.05 1.96
N SER A 171 -8.00 -12.37 0.70
CA SER A 171 -7.01 -12.98 -0.20
C SER A 171 -6.03 -11.89 -0.68
N ASN A 172 -4.90 -12.31 -1.27
CA ASN A 172 -3.93 -11.35 -1.83
C ASN A 172 -4.36 -10.76 -3.19
N VAL A 173 -5.58 -11.05 -3.67
CA VAL A 173 -6.13 -10.47 -4.90
C VAL A 173 -7.15 -9.39 -4.54
N LEU A 174 -6.89 -8.16 -4.97
CA LEU A 174 -7.76 -7.00 -4.79
C LEU A 174 -8.42 -6.64 -6.12
N GLU A 175 -9.74 -6.56 -6.14
CA GLU A 175 -10.52 -6.25 -7.34
C GLU A 175 -11.08 -4.83 -7.26
N TYR A 176 -10.48 -3.91 -8.01
CA TYR A 176 -10.91 -2.52 -8.11
C TYR A 176 -10.91 -2.09 -9.57
N ALA A 177 -11.95 -1.36 -9.96
CA ALA A 177 -12.04 -0.80 -11.31
C ALA A 177 -10.90 0.21 -11.55
N ASN A 178 -10.18 0.05 -12.65
CA ASN A 178 -9.20 1.05 -13.08
C ASN A 178 -9.89 2.29 -13.63
N ILE A 179 -9.30 3.45 -13.39
CA ILE A 179 -9.78 4.73 -13.91
C ILE A 179 -9.30 4.84 -15.36
N THR A 180 -10.23 5.05 -16.31
CA THR A 180 -9.91 5.12 -17.74
C THR A 180 -10.67 6.25 -18.43
N GLY A 181 -10.14 6.74 -19.56
CA GLY A 181 -10.78 7.76 -20.40
C GLY A 181 -10.83 9.14 -19.74
N SER A 182 -11.90 9.89 -19.99
CA SER A 182 -12.09 11.27 -19.52
C SER A 182 -12.14 11.43 -17.99
N ASN A 183 -12.32 10.34 -17.26
CA ASN A 183 -12.35 10.35 -15.80
C ASN A 183 -10.94 10.31 -15.17
N ALA A 184 -9.90 10.05 -15.95
CA ALA A 184 -8.52 10.03 -15.47
C ALA A 184 -7.92 11.43 -15.52
N ILE A 185 -7.52 11.95 -14.38
CA ILE A 185 -6.79 13.23 -14.25
C ILE A 185 -5.28 13.01 -14.47
N HIS A 186 -4.80 11.81 -14.20
CA HIS A 186 -3.42 11.37 -14.45
C HIS A 186 -3.43 10.04 -15.22
N PRO A 187 -2.53 9.82 -16.19
CA PRO A 187 -2.50 8.61 -17.03
C PRO A 187 -2.42 7.30 -16.25
N THR A 188 -1.75 7.31 -15.11
CA THR A 188 -1.55 6.14 -14.23
C THR A 188 -2.31 6.25 -12.91
N GLN A 189 -3.36 7.08 -12.85
CA GLN A 189 -4.12 7.30 -11.61
C GLN A 189 -4.68 6.00 -11.04
N LYS A 190 -4.36 5.74 -9.78
CA LYS A 190 -4.90 4.59 -9.04
C LYS A 190 -6.31 4.90 -8.51
N PRO A 191 -7.18 3.88 -8.37
CA PRO A 191 -8.50 4.06 -7.77
C PRO A 191 -8.41 4.51 -6.30
N ALA A 192 -9.20 5.50 -5.92
CA ALA A 192 -9.20 6.01 -4.55
C ALA A 192 -9.58 4.91 -3.53
N GLU A 193 -10.56 4.06 -3.85
CA GLU A 193 -10.99 2.98 -2.97
C GLU A 193 -9.88 1.93 -2.73
N LEU A 194 -9.05 1.65 -3.74
CA LEU A 194 -7.87 0.80 -3.56
C LEU A 194 -6.87 1.43 -2.58
N LEU A 195 -6.57 2.72 -2.74
CA LEU A 195 -5.68 3.44 -1.84
C LEU A 195 -6.26 3.53 -0.41
N ARG A 196 -7.56 3.77 -0.26
CA ARG A 196 -8.24 3.74 1.04
C ARG A 196 -8.11 2.38 1.73
N TYR A 197 -8.31 1.28 0.97
CA TYR A 197 -8.10 -0.07 1.48
C TYR A 197 -6.68 -0.27 2.01
N LEU A 198 -5.66 0.13 1.24
CA LEU A 198 -4.25 0.02 1.65
C LEU A 198 -3.93 0.90 2.86
N VAL A 199 -4.42 2.14 2.88
CA VAL A 199 -4.25 3.07 4.02
C VAL A 199 -4.82 2.45 5.30
N ARG A 200 -6.04 1.92 5.28
CA ARG A 200 -6.64 1.23 6.44
C ARG A 200 -5.89 -0.02 6.85
N THR A 201 -5.33 -0.74 5.87
CA THR A 201 -4.62 -2.01 6.12
C THR A 201 -3.29 -1.80 6.86
N TYR A 202 -2.62 -0.67 6.66
CA TYR A 202 -1.26 -0.47 7.19
C TYR A 202 -1.15 0.67 8.22
N THR A 203 -2.23 1.41 8.46
CA THR A 203 -2.23 2.54 9.40
C THR A 203 -3.50 2.64 10.23
N ASN A 204 -3.37 3.25 11.41
CA ASN A 204 -4.47 3.73 12.24
C ASN A 204 -4.78 5.20 11.94
N ALA A 205 -5.96 5.69 12.37
CA ALA A 205 -6.29 7.11 12.32
C ALA A 205 -5.22 7.95 13.05
N GLY A 206 -4.89 9.13 12.51
CA GLY A 206 -3.87 10.02 13.03
C GLY A 206 -2.42 9.64 12.68
N GLU A 207 -2.16 8.44 12.14
CA GLU A 207 -0.82 8.04 11.68
C GLU A 207 -0.46 8.68 10.34
N THR A 208 0.83 8.73 10.02
CA THR A 208 1.38 9.45 8.86
C THR A 208 1.71 8.51 7.72
N VAL A 209 1.16 8.81 6.54
CA VAL A 209 1.45 8.12 5.27
C VAL A 209 2.32 9.02 4.39
N LEU A 210 3.36 8.45 3.79
CA LEU A 210 4.22 9.10 2.80
C LEU A 210 3.92 8.54 1.40
N ASP A 211 3.74 9.44 0.43
CA ASP A 211 3.76 9.14 -1.01
C ASP A 211 4.81 10.05 -1.68
N PHE A 212 5.97 9.48 -2.00
CA PHE A 212 7.09 10.27 -2.51
C PHE A 212 7.07 10.47 -4.04
N THR A 213 6.01 9.98 -4.71
CA THR A 213 5.72 10.19 -6.14
C THR A 213 4.20 10.33 -6.34
N MET A 214 3.60 11.29 -5.61
CA MET A 214 2.15 11.34 -5.38
C MET A 214 1.31 11.60 -6.64
N GLY A 215 1.89 12.04 -7.75
CA GLY A 215 1.18 12.35 -8.97
C GLY A 215 0.01 13.30 -8.72
N SER A 216 -1.19 12.89 -9.11
CA SER A 216 -2.42 13.65 -8.87
C SER A 216 -2.95 13.57 -7.42
N GLY A 217 -2.20 13.01 -6.46
CA GLY A 217 -2.51 13.04 -5.03
C GLY A 217 -3.59 12.06 -4.55
N THR A 218 -3.82 10.95 -5.23
CA THR A 218 -4.88 10.01 -4.85
C THR A 218 -4.64 9.38 -3.47
N THR A 219 -3.38 9.11 -3.11
CA THR A 219 -3.01 8.63 -1.77
C THR A 219 -3.35 9.67 -0.70
N GLY A 220 -3.08 10.96 -0.96
CA GLY A 220 -3.44 12.06 -0.06
C GLY A 220 -4.96 12.20 0.14
N VAL A 221 -5.73 12.08 -0.95
CA VAL A 221 -7.21 12.02 -0.89
C VAL A 221 -7.67 10.85 -0.03
N ALA A 222 -7.11 9.66 -0.21
CA ALA A 222 -7.43 8.48 0.61
C ALA A 222 -7.08 8.71 2.09
N CYS A 223 -5.95 9.31 2.39
CA CYS A 223 -5.55 9.67 3.76
C CYS A 223 -6.54 10.65 4.39
N ALA A 224 -6.97 11.67 3.64
CA ALA A 224 -7.95 12.64 4.10
C ALA A 224 -9.28 11.98 4.47
N MET A 225 -9.79 11.09 3.60
CA MET A 225 -11.03 10.34 3.82
C MET A 225 -10.94 9.40 5.02
N GLU A 226 -9.77 8.88 5.33
CA GLU A 226 -9.55 7.90 6.40
C GLU A 226 -8.98 8.53 7.70
N GLY A 227 -8.83 9.85 7.77
CA GLY A 227 -8.33 10.54 8.96
C GLY A 227 -6.84 10.30 9.26
N ARG A 228 -6.01 10.07 8.25
CA ARG A 228 -4.56 9.89 8.36
C ARG A 228 -3.84 11.18 7.99
N ASN A 229 -2.68 11.43 8.59
CA ASN A 229 -1.77 12.50 8.15
C ASN A 229 -1.05 12.08 6.87
N PHE A 230 -0.71 13.06 6.03
CA PHE A 230 -0.14 12.79 4.73
C PHE A 230 1.10 13.66 4.45
N ILE A 231 2.14 13.03 3.91
CA ILE A 231 3.29 13.71 3.32
C ILE A 231 3.35 13.29 1.84
N GLY A 232 3.29 14.26 0.93
CA GLY A 232 3.33 14.01 -0.51
C GLY A 232 4.51 14.73 -1.15
N ILE A 233 5.15 14.09 -2.14
CA ILE A 233 6.21 14.71 -2.96
C ILE A 233 5.85 14.52 -4.43
N GLU A 234 5.94 15.60 -5.23
CA GLU A 234 5.69 15.57 -6.66
C GLU A 234 6.68 16.47 -7.40
N LEU A 235 7.25 15.91 -8.48
CA LEU A 235 8.24 16.58 -9.31
C LEU A 235 7.60 17.55 -10.30
N ASP A 236 6.45 17.19 -10.88
CA ASP A 236 5.75 18.00 -11.87
C ASP A 236 4.87 19.05 -11.19
N ALA A 237 5.09 20.32 -11.52
CA ALA A 237 4.35 21.44 -10.92
C ALA A 237 2.84 21.37 -11.21
N GLY A 238 2.44 20.88 -12.39
CA GLY A 238 1.04 20.77 -12.78
C GLY A 238 0.32 19.68 -11.95
N TYR A 239 0.94 18.51 -11.77
CA TYR A 239 0.40 17.47 -10.91
C TYR A 239 0.45 17.85 -9.43
N TYR A 240 1.47 18.55 -8.98
CA TYR A 240 1.53 19.11 -7.64
C TYR A 240 0.31 20.00 -7.33
N ASP A 241 -0.01 20.96 -8.23
CA ASP A 241 -1.18 21.84 -8.07
C ASP A 241 -2.52 21.08 -8.13
N ILE A 242 -2.60 20.05 -8.95
CA ILE A 242 -3.78 19.17 -9.02
C ILE A 242 -3.94 18.41 -7.71
N ALA A 243 -2.86 17.80 -7.21
CA ALA A 243 -2.85 17.04 -5.96
C ALA A 243 -3.28 17.92 -4.78
N ARG A 244 -2.73 19.12 -4.66
CA ARG A 244 -3.09 20.08 -3.62
C ARG A 244 -4.59 20.36 -3.61
N ARG A 245 -5.16 20.78 -4.75
CA ARG A 245 -6.59 21.09 -4.87
C ARG A 245 -7.48 19.88 -4.54
N ARG A 246 -7.09 18.68 -4.96
CA ARG A 246 -7.85 17.46 -4.69
C ARG A 246 -7.84 17.09 -3.20
N ILE A 247 -6.70 17.19 -2.53
CA ILE A 247 -6.59 16.91 -1.10
C ILE A 247 -7.39 17.95 -0.30
N GLU A 248 -7.27 19.24 -0.64
CA GLU A 248 -8.01 20.32 0.00
C GLU A 248 -9.53 20.21 -0.18
N SER A 249 -9.98 19.64 -1.29
CA SER A 249 -11.42 19.49 -1.58
C SER A 249 -12.11 18.38 -0.77
N VAL A 250 -11.35 17.50 -0.11
CA VAL A 250 -11.92 16.47 0.77
C VAL A 250 -12.40 17.14 2.05
N GLN A 251 -13.72 17.36 2.14
CA GLN A 251 -14.32 17.95 3.35
C GLN A 251 -14.29 16.96 4.52
N PRO A 252 -13.94 17.41 5.74
CA PRO A 252 -13.96 16.57 6.93
C PRO A 252 -15.38 16.14 7.37
N SER A 253 -16.44 16.69 6.76
CA SER A 253 -17.82 16.60 7.23
C SER A 253 -18.50 15.23 7.11
N LEU A 254 -17.89 14.24 6.46
CA LEU A 254 -18.51 12.90 6.33
C LEU A 254 -18.04 11.89 7.39
N LEU A 255 -17.16 12.29 8.31
CA LEU A 255 -16.62 11.40 9.35
C LEU A 255 -17.23 11.63 10.74
N ALA A 256 -18.02 12.68 10.93
CA ALA A 256 -18.66 13.00 12.20
C ALA A 256 -19.98 12.23 12.42
N GLU A 257 -20.59 11.67 11.39
CA GLU A 257 -21.91 10.98 11.49
C GLU A 257 -21.80 9.45 11.65
N ALA A 258 -20.60 8.87 11.70
CA ALA A 258 -20.40 7.43 11.83
C ALA A 258 -19.92 7.01 13.23
N ALA A 259 -19.96 7.90 14.22
CA ALA A 259 -19.46 7.67 15.59
C ALA A 259 -20.54 7.78 16.68
N ASP A 260 -21.84 7.69 16.30
CA ASP A 260 -22.96 7.56 17.26
C ASP A 260 -23.65 6.20 17.14
#